data_0cc62e2d45b9418dca96117c5c7f043b
#
_entry.id   0cc62e2d45b9418dca96117c5c7f043b
#
_cell.length_a   1.000
_cell.length_b   1.000
_cell.length_c   1.000
_cell.angle_alpha   90.00
_cell.angle_beta   90.00
_cell.angle_gamma   90.00
#
_symmetry.space_group_name_H-M   'P 1'
#
loop_
_entity.id
_entity.type
_entity.pdbx_description
1 polymer ?
#
loop_
_entity_poly.entity_id
_entity_poly.type
_entity_poly.pdbx_seq_one_letter_code
_entity_poly.pdbx_strand_id
1 'polypeptide(L)'
;PSCHNRTHYSLNCLLHWLAFVLPCFSNLHFQAKGEVILFDGFLKVYLASNLDEVEEDESGLLPAVVENEKLSANEIKATERFTRPPARYAEASLVKKLEELGIGRPSTYAPTISTIQKRGYVEKKENEGQLRHYQELTLVGSNIDQITKSETTGKEKNRLSPTDIGTLVTRFLHENFQNILDYNFTAKVEAEFDEIAAGNIKWTEMLKGFYSPFHASVENTLEHSSRVTGERELGIHPVSGRKVIARMGRFGPMVQVGDEQVDGEKPAFASLQKNQSINTITLEESLELFKLPRTLGTLEEQDVKANVGRFGPYVQLGKLFVSIPKEEDPMTITFERAIELIEIKKTDDANKIIKLFDEREDVQLLNGKYGAYLKIGKLNYKLPKDAVVIDLTLEACLAIAESQPQKTGAKKSFKKK
;
A
#
# COMPACT_ATOMS: atom_id res chain seq x y z
N PRO A 1 -6.89 -6.38 -42.34
CA PRO A 1 -7.92 -5.49 -42.86
C PRO A 1 -8.86 -5.15 -41.70
N SER A 2 -8.59 -4.01 -41.09
CA SER A 2 -9.35 -3.51 -39.96
C SER A 2 -10.58 -2.76 -40.48
N CYS A 3 -11.73 -3.38 -40.50
CA CYS A 3 -12.97 -2.67 -40.66
C CYS A 3 -13.49 -2.19 -39.29
N HIS A 4 -12.91 -1.11 -38.79
CA HIS A 4 -13.49 -0.32 -37.71
C HIS A 4 -14.33 0.79 -38.40
N ASN A 5 -15.57 0.51 -38.73
CA ASN A 5 -16.52 1.56 -39.09
C ASN A 5 -17.19 2.06 -37.79
N ARG A 6 -16.45 2.86 -37.01
CA ARG A 6 -17.02 3.71 -35.94
C ARG A 6 -17.12 5.11 -36.50
N THR A 7 -18.30 5.62 -36.65
CA THR A 7 -18.53 7.01 -37.02
C THR A 7 -18.87 7.79 -35.76
N HIS A 8 -17.98 8.72 -35.38
CA HIS A 8 -18.25 9.65 -34.28
C HIS A 8 -19.10 10.80 -34.80
N TYR A 9 -20.30 10.95 -34.27
CA TYR A 9 -21.15 12.11 -34.51
C TYR A 9 -21.04 13.05 -33.31
N SER A 10 -20.67 14.30 -33.57
CA SER A 10 -20.79 15.40 -32.60
C SER A 10 -22.01 16.23 -32.99
N LEU A 11 -23.06 16.15 -32.20
CA LEU A 11 -24.25 16.97 -32.38
C LEU A 11 -24.13 18.25 -31.59
N ASN A 12 -23.91 19.38 -32.25
CA ASN A 12 -24.07 20.69 -31.66
C ASN A 12 -25.52 21.10 -31.72
N CYS A 13 -26.29 20.80 -30.70
CA CYS A 13 -27.69 21.29 -30.60
C CYS A 13 -27.68 22.75 -30.15
N LEU A 14 -27.92 23.67 -31.09
CA LEU A 14 -28.24 25.05 -30.79
C LEU A 14 -29.68 25.10 -30.26
N LEU A 15 -29.86 25.04 -28.95
CA LEU A 15 -31.13 25.35 -28.30
C LEU A 15 -31.30 26.88 -28.26
N HIS A 16 -31.98 27.44 -29.28
CA HIS A 16 -32.48 28.81 -29.19
C HIS A 16 -33.62 28.83 -28.20
N TRP A 17 -33.34 29.14 -26.95
CA TRP A 17 -34.38 29.49 -25.98
C TRP A 17 -34.87 30.89 -26.28
N LEU A 18 -36.13 31.00 -26.74
CA LEU A 18 -36.81 32.30 -26.78
C LEU A 18 -36.97 32.80 -25.34
N ALA A 19 -36.13 33.73 -25.00
CA ALA A 19 -35.99 34.32 -23.71
C ALA A 19 -37.13 35.27 -23.37
N PHE A 20 -37.69 35.11 -22.21
CA PHE A 20 -37.94 36.28 -21.37
C PHE A 20 -37.15 36.03 -20.08
N VAL A 21 -36.23 36.91 -19.79
CA VAL A 21 -35.39 37.03 -18.62
C VAL A 21 -33.91 36.56 -18.81
N LEU A 22 -33.08 37.59 -18.94
CA LEU A 22 -31.62 37.72 -18.80
C LEU A 22 -30.79 37.67 -20.10
N PRO A 23 -30.14 38.79 -20.44
CA PRO A 23 -29.30 38.91 -21.64
C PRO A 23 -27.91 38.29 -21.55
N CYS A 24 -27.64 37.44 -20.54
CA CYS A 24 -26.31 36.87 -20.33
C CYS A 24 -26.12 35.39 -20.81
N PHE A 25 -27.15 34.74 -21.37
CA PHE A 25 -27.07 33.30 -21.68
C PHE A 25 -27.27 32.98 -23.18
N SER A 26 -27.08 33.90 -24.09
CA SER A 26 -27.30 33.72 -25.51
C SER A 26 -26.35 32.76 -26.25
N ASN A 27 -25.31 32.22 -25.55
CA ASN A 27 -24.30 31.35 -26.17
C ASN A 27 -24.10 30.00 -25.43
N LEU A 28 -25.11 29.46 -24.75
CA LEU A 28 -25.04 28.16 -24.15
C LEU A 28 -25.38 27.08 -25.21
N HIS A 29 -24.45 26.12 -25.35
CA HIS A 29 -24.60 24.99 -26.26
C HIS A 29 -24.62 23.69 -25.44
N PHE A 30 -25.57 22.82 -25.75
CA PHE A 30 -25.55 21.44 -25.29
C PHE A 30 -24.79 20.59 -26.33
N GLN A 31 -23.85 19.76 -25.86
CA GLN A 31 -23.10 18.84 -26.70
C GLN A 31 -23.41 17.40 -26.28
N ALA A 32 -23.91 16.61 -27.19
CA ALA A 32 -24.05 15.16 -27.02
C ALA A 32 -22.94 14.45 -27.79
N LYS A 33 -22.29 13.49 -27.13
CA LYS A 33 -21.31 12.59 -27.76
C LYS A 33 -21.80 11.17 -27.57
N GLY A 34 -21.76 10.38 -28.63
CA GLY A 34 -22.13 8.98 -28.56
C GLY A 34 -21.66 8.24 -29.80
N GLU A 35 -21.78 6.92 -29.78
CA GLU A 35 -21.40 6.05 -30.87
C GLU A 35 -22.64 5.45 -31.54
N VAL A 36 -22.63 5.31 -32.86
CA VAL A 36 -23.60 4.53 -33.60
C VAL A 36 -22.90 3.29 -34.11
N ILE A 37 -23.36 2.11 -33.70
CA ILE A 37 -22.85 0.84 -34.18
C ILE A 37 -23.55 0.54 -35.52
N LEU A 38 -22.82 0.65 -36.61
CA LEU A 38 -23.33 0.30 -37.94
C LEU A 38 -23.30 -1.21 -38.19
N PHE A 39 -22.38 -1.92 -37.56
CA PHE A 39 -22.27 -3.37 -37.67
C PHE A 39 -21.58 -3.90 -36.37
N ASP A 40 -22.30 -4.74 -35.65
CA ASP A 40 -21.88 -5.25 -34.34
C ASP A 40 -20.79 -6.33 -34.43
N GLY A 41 -20.67 -7.08 -35.54
CA GLY A 41 -19.57 -8.03 -35.77
C GLY A 41 -19.14 -8.82 -34.54
N PHE A 42 -17.83 -8.75 -34.23
CA PHE A 42 -17.25 -9.41 -33.05
C PHE A 42 -17.69 -8.75 -31.72
N LEU A 43 -18.12 -7.50 -31.71
CA LEU A 43 -18.60 -6.81 -30.52
C LEU A 43 -19.77 -7.52 -29.84
N LYS A 44 -20.59 -8.24 -30.64
CA LYS A 44 -21.70 -9.05 -30.13
C LYS A 44 -21.27 -10.13 -29.13
N VAL A 45 -20.04 -10.64 -29.28
CA VAL A 45 -19.44 -11.62 -28.36
C VAL A 45 -18.77 -10.94 -27.16
N TYR A 46 -18.11 -9.82 -27.38
CA TYR A 46 -17.30 -9.15 -26.36
C TYR A 46 -18.10 -8.19 -25.45
N LEU A 47 -19.19 -7.60 -25.93
CA LEU A 47 -20.07 -6.77 -25.09
C LEU A 47 -20.74 -7.57 -23.95
N ALA A 48 -20.88 -8.88 -24.10
CA ALA A 48 -21.39 -9.75 -23.05
C ALA A 48 -20.37 -10.08 -21.97
N SER A 49 -19.06 -9.87 -22.21
CA SER A 49 -17.97 -10.23 -21.28
C SER A 49 -17.39 -9.04 -20.50
N ASN A 50 -17.71 -7.80 -20.87
CA ASN A 50 -17.16 -6.59 -20.22
C ASN A 50 -18.07 -6.04 -19.11
N LEU A 51 -18.82 -6.90 -18.43
CA LEU A 51 -19.68 -6.52 -17.29
C LEU A 51 -18.91 -6.07 -16.04
N ASP A 52 -17.58 -6.21 -16.01
CA ASP A 52 -16.76 -5.91 -14.82
C ASP A 52 -15.93 -4.61 -14.89
N GLU A 53 -15.90 -3.92 -16.04
CA GLU A 53 -15.24 -2.62 -16.18
C GLU A 53 -16.28 -1.55 -16.56
N VAL A 54 -17.13 -1.19 -15.61
CA VAL A 54 -17.94 0.02 -15.72
C VAL A 54 -17.03 1.21 -15.39
N GLU A 55 -16.20 1.63 -16.34
CA GLU A 55 -15.90 3.05 -16.44
C GLU A 55 -17.21 3.71 -16.90
N GLU A 56 -17.72 4.63 -16.08
CA GLU A 56 -18.89 5.47 -16.38
C GLU A 56 -18.59 6.44 -17.54
N ASP A 57 -18.21 5.91 -18.69
CA ASP A 57 -18.40 6.59 -19.96
C ASP A 57 -19.82 6.25 -20.41
N GLU A 58 -20.76 7.09 -20.00
CA GLU A 58 -22.11 7.16 -20.60
C GLU A 58 -22.01 7.60 -22.09
N SER A 59 -21.21 6.91 -22.88
CA SER A 59 -21.32 7.01 -24.34
C SER A 59 -22.52 6.18 -24.78
N GLY A 60 -23.71 6.64 -24.40
CA GLY A 60 -24.96 6.05 -24.84
C GLY A 60 -25.04 6.02 -26.36
N LEU A 61 -25.70 5.01 -26.91
CA LEU A 61 -26.07 4.99 -28.30
C LEU A 61 -26.91 6.25 -28.60
N LEU A 62 -26.43 7.10 -29.50
CA LEU A 62 -27.20 8.26 -29.93
C LEU A 62 -28.37 7.80 -30.84
N PRO A 63 -29.58 8.30 -30.62
CA PRO A 63 -30.67 8.07 -31.56
C PRO A 63 -30.34 8.72 -32.92
N ALA A 64 -30.93 8.20 -33.98
CA ALA A 64 -30.83 8.82 -35.28
C ALA A 64 -31.53 10.19 -35.25
N VAL A 65 -30.78 11.25 -35.48
CA VAL A 65 -31.28 12.65 -35.52
C VAL A 65 -30.85 13.28 -36.82
N VAL A 66 -31.63 14.26 -37.29
CA VAL A 66 -31.39 14.95 -38.56
C VAL A 66 -30.91 16.38 -38.27
N GLU A 67 -30.05 16.90 -39.15
CA GLU A 67 -29.56 18.28 -39.03
C GLU A 67 -30.74 19.27 -39.02
N ASN A 68 -30.70 20.25 -38.09
CA ASN A 68 -31.74 21.22 -37.82
C ASN A 68 -33.10 20.67 -37.31
N GLU A 69 -33.12 19.45 -36.84
CA GLU A 69 -34.27 18.88 -36.14
C GLU A 69 -34.56 19.63 -34.83
N LYS A 70 -35.85 19.97 -34.62
CA LYS A 70 -36.27 20.62 -33.36
C LYS A 70 -36.51 19.56 -32.29
N LEU A 71 -35.74 19.62 -31.22
CA LEU A 71 -35.88 18.77 -30.06
C LEU A 71 -36.66 19.47 -28.96
N SER A 72 -37.53 18.74 -28.26
CA SER A 72 -38.19 19.20 -27.04
C SER A 72 -37.46 18.67 -25.81
N ALA A 73 -37.18 19.55 -24.87
CA ALA A 73 -36.56 19.14 -23.58
C ALA A 73 -37.66 18.63 -22.65
N ASN A 74 -37.64 17.34 -22.32
CA ASN A 74 -38.52 16.76 -21.32
C ASN A 74 -38.00 17.04 -19.91
N GLU A 75 -36.71 16.93 -19.74
CA GLU A 75 -36.02 17.13 -18.47
C GLU A 75 -34.62 17.69 -18.75
N ILE A 76 -34.19 18.64 -17.92
CA ILE A 76 -32.78 19.16 -17.92
C ILE A 76 -32.22 18.97 -16.52
N LYS A 77 -31.13 18.22 -16.41
CA LYS A 77 -30.40 18.00 -15.17
C LYS A 77 -29.09 18.80 -15.13
N ALA A 78 -28.89 19.54 -14.04
CA ALA A 78 -27.63 20.16 -13.73
C ALA A 78 -27.05 19.46 -12.48
N THR A 79 -25.96 18.76 -12.66
CA THR A 79 -25.31 18.00 -11.59
C THR A 79 -23.98 18.64 -11.24
N GLU A 80 -23.80 18.98 -9.96
CA GLU A 80 -22.51 19.45 -9.45
C GLU A 80 -21.46 18.35 -9.62
N ARG A 81 -20.33 18.70 -10.24
CA ARG A 81 -19.23 17.76 -10.47
C ARG A 81 -17.93 18.35 -9.96
N PHE A 82 -17.04 17.47 -9.53
CA PHE A 82 -15.73 17.82 -9.00
C PHE A 82 -14.63 17.19 -9.86
N THR A 83 -13.55 17.92 -10.04
CA THR A 83 -12.36 17.34 -10.67
C THR A 83 -11.81 16.22 -9.80
N ARG A 84 -11.41 15.12 -10.44
CA ARG A 84 -10.79 13.98 -9.76
C ARG A 84 -9.29 13.96 -10.04
N PRO A 85 -8.44 13.70 -9.04
CA PRO A 85 -7.02 13.46 -9.30
C PRO A 85 -6.85 12.17 -10.12
N PRO A 86 -5.73 12.03 -10.85
CA PRO A 86 -5.42 10.77 -11.51
C PRO A 86 -5.42 9.61 -10.51
N ALA A 87 -6.01 8.49 -10.89
CA ALA A 87 -6.01 7.29 -10.06
C ALA A 87 -4.59 6.74 -9.89
N ARG A 88 -4.29 6.15 -8.72
CA ARG A 88 -3.02 5.43 -8.52
C ARG A 88 -2.95 4.22 -9.44
N TYR A 89 -1.73 3.82 -9.79
CA TYR A 89 -1.50 2.69 -10.67
C TYR A 89 -1.87 1.36 -9.99
N ALA A 90 -2.55 0.49 -10.76
CA ALA A 90 -2.51 -0.94 -10.52
C ALA A 90 -1.26 -1.53 -11.19
N GLU A 91 -0.91 -2.79 -10.92
CA GLU A 91 0.26 -3.41 -11.57
C GLU A 91 0.17 -3.37 -13.10
N ALA A 92 -1.01 -3.71 -13.66
CA ALA A 92 -1.23 -3.70 -15.10
C ALA A 92 -1.12 -2.30 -15.72
N SER A 93 -1.72 -1.28 -15.09
CA SER A 93 -1.63 0.10 -15.59
C SER A 93 -0.23 0.70 -15.42
N LEU A 94 0.55 0.25 -14.42
CA LEU A 94 1.95 0.62 -14.29
C LEU A 94 2.80 0.00 -15.40
N VAL A 95 2.58 -1.29 -15.74
CA VAL A 95 3.25 -1.94 -16.88
C VAL A 95 2.97 -1.18 -18.16
N LYS A 96 1.70 -0.86 -18.44
CA LYS A 96 1.32 -0.07 -19.60
C LYS A 96 2.03 1.29 -19.63
N LYS A 97 2.13 1.95 -18.48
CA LYS A 97 2.83 3.26 -18.40
C LYS A 97 4.33 3.15 -18.61
N LEU A 98 4.98 2.10 -18.11
CA LEU A 98 6.39 1.82 -18.35
C LEU A 98 6.65 1.57 -19.85
N GLU A 99 5.76 0.81 -20.49
CA GLU A 99 5.82 0.53 -21.94
C GLU A 99 5.66 1.82 -22.77
N GLU A 100 4.67 2.66 -22.45
CA GLU A 100 4.45 3.96 -23.10
C GLU A 100 5.68 4.88 -22.99
N LEU A 101 6.41 4.80 -21.87
CA LEU A 101 7.62 5.59 -21.64
C LEU A 101 8.90 4.94 -22.15
N GLY A 102 8.83 3.72 -22.72
CA GLY A 102 10.01 2.97 -23.17
C GLY A 102 10.92 2.51 -22.03
N ILE A 103 10.40 2.42 -20.79
CA ILE A 103 11.17 2.05 -19.60
C ILE A 103 11.08 0.54 -19.41
N GLY A 104 12.17 -0.17 -19.69
CA GLY A 104 12.26 -1.62 -19.55
C GLY A 104 11.74 -2.39 -20.76
N ARG A 105 11.58 -3.69 -20.59
CA ARG A 105 11.14 -4.66 -21.60
C ARG A 105 10.13 -5.63 -20.96
N PRO A 106 9.35 -6.39 -21.73
CA PRO A 106 8.39 -7.36 -21.21
C PRO A 106 8.97 -8.29 -20.14
N SER A 107 10.23 -8.70 -20.29
CA SER A 107 10.93 -9.59 -19.33
C SER A 107 11.27 -8.90 -18.00
N THR A 108 11.33 -7.57 -17.94
CA THR A 108 11.76 -6.81 -16.75
C THR A 108 10.63 -6.14 -15.98
N TYR A 109 9.44 -5.95 -16.57
CA TYR A 109 8.32 -5.26 -15.90
C TYR A 109 7.89 -5.96 -14.60
N ALA A 110 7.54 -7.23 -14.68
CA ALA A 110 7.07 -7.99 -13.52
C ALA A 110 8.14 -8.15 -12.43
N PRO A 111 9.41 -8.48 -12.73
CA PRO A 111 10.50 -8.50 -11.75
C PRO A 111 10.70 -7.14 -11.06
N THR A 112 10.64 -6.04 -11.79
CA THR A 112 10.81 -4.69 -11.24
C THR A 112 9.69 -4.37 -10.24
N ILE A 113 8.43 -4.56 -10.64
CA ILE A 113 7.27 -4.32 -9.77
C ILE A 113 7.32 -5.21 -8.52
N SER A 114 7.67 -6.49 -8.68
CA SER A 114 7.85 -7.40 -7.55
C SER A 114 8.99 -6.95 -6.61
N THR A 115 10.08 -6.42 -7.17
CA THR A 115 11.24 -5.96 -6.38
C THR A 115 10.92 -4.73 -5.54
N ILE A 116 10.25 -3.72 -6.09
CA ILE A 116 9.88 -2.51 -5.33
C ILE A 116 8.91 -2.83 -4.19
N GLN A 117 7.99 -3.80 -4.39
CA GLN A 117 7.11 -4.29 -3.34
C GLN A 117 7.87 -5.09 -2.27
N LYS A 118 8.76 -6.01 -2.67
CA LYS A 118 9.59 -6.80 -1.74
C LYS A 118 10.52 -5.94 -0.89
N ARG A 119 11.01 -4.82 -1.44
CA ARG A 119 11.83 -3.84 -0.71
C ARG A 119 11.00 -2.92 0.17
N GLY A 120 9.67 -3.00 0.08
CA GLY A 120 8.75 -2.16 0.84
C GLY A 120 8.75 -0.69 0.40
N TYR A 121 9.14 -0.39 -0.84
CA TYR A 121 9.07 0.98 -1.38
C TYR A 121 7.65 1.32 -1.81
N VAL A 122 6.90 0.30 -2.22
CA VAL A 122 5.51 0.38 -2.66
C VAL A 122 4.72 -0.76 -2.02
N GLU A 123 3.50 -0.49 -1.62
CA GLU A 123 2.55 -1.47 -1.10
C GLU A 123 1.21 -1.40 -1.83
N LYS A 124 0.47 -2.51 -1.85
CA LYS A 124 -0.93 -2.50 -2.30
C LYS A 124 -1.79 -1.98 -1.16
N LYS A 125 -2.50 -0.89 -1.44
CA LYS A 125 -3.37 -0.25 -0.46
C LYS A 125 -4.81 -0.23 -0.96
N GLU A 126 -5.74 -0.39 -0.03
CA GLU A 126 -7.15 -0.18 -0.24
C GLU A 126 -7.55 1.11 0.48
N ASN A 127 -8.37 1.91 -0.16
CA ASN A 127 -8.96 3.10 0.42
C ASN A 127 -10.47 2.98 0.28
N GLU A 128 -11.18 3.04 1.39
CA GLU A 128 -12.65 2.96 1.39
C GLU A 128 -13.31 4.21 0.80
N GLY A 129 -12.51 5.30 0.67
CA GLY A 129 -12.99 6.58 0.20
C GLY A 129 -13.68 7.39 1.29
N GLN A 130 -14.17 8.57 0.90
CA GLN A 130 -14.90 9.49 1.78
C GLN A 130 -16.24 9.84 1.15
N LEU A 131 -17.27 9.92 1.98
CA LEU A 131 -18.58 10.36 1.55
C LEU A 131 -18.53 11.87 1.24
N ARG A 132 -19.02 12.23 0.05
CA ARG A 132 -19.13 13.62 -0.41
C ARG A 132 -20.56 13.89 -0.85
N HIS A 133 -21.10 15.02 -0.46
CA HIS A 133 -22.40 15.49 -0.90
C HIS A 133 -22.24 16.39 -2.13
N TYR A 134 -23.21 16.33 -3.04
CA TYR A 134 -23.28 17.18 -4.23
C TYR A 134 -24.72 17.54 -4.53
N GLN A 135 -24.93 18.65 -5.25
CA GLN A 135 -26.23 19.13 -5.61
C GLN A 135 -26.64 18.67 -7.02
N GLU A 136 -27.89 18.29 -7.16
CA GLU A 136 -28.51 18.03 -8.45
C GLU A 136 -29.76 18.88 -8.58
N LEU A 137 -29.84 19.66 -9.66
CA LEU A 137 -30.99 20.46 -10.02
C LEU A 137 -31.67 19.78 -11.20
N THR A 138 -32.97 19.59 -11.10
CA THR A 138 -33.78 18.98 -12.18
C THR A 138 -34.88 19.97 -12.61
N LEU A 139 -34.86 20.36 -13.87
CA LEU A 139 -35.90 21.20 -14.47
C LEU A 139 -36.85 20.33 -15.25
N VAL A 140 -38.13 20.34 -14.89
CA VAL A 140 -39.23 19.70 -15.61
C VAL A 140 -40.32 20.75 -15.90
N GLY A 141 -40.53 21.06 -17.14
CA GLY A 141 -41.38 22.20 -17.50
C GLY A 141 -40.84 23.54 -16.99
N SER A 142 -41.51 24.14 -16.03
CA SER A 142 -41.08 25.39 -15.35
C SER A 142 -40.65 25.16 -13.89
N ASN A 143 -40.70 23.94 -13.37
CA ASN A 143 -40.38 23.63 -11.99
C ASN A 143 -38.91 23.17 -11.88
N ILE A 144 -38.20 23.71 -10.87
CA ILE A 144 -36.82 23.30 -10.56
C ILE A 144 -36.86 22.62 -9.20
N ASP A 145 -36.49 21.35 -9.18
CA ASP A 145 -36.28 20.57 -7.96
C ASP A 145 -34.80 20.50 -7.67
N GLN A 146 -34.43 20.75 -6.39
CA GLN A 146 -33.06 20.64 -5.90
C GLN A 146 -32.95 19.47 -4.92
N ILE A 147 -32.03 18.55 -5.20
CA ILE A 147 -31.80 17.37 -4.35
C ILE A 147 -30.33 17.31 -4.00
N THR A 148 -30.03 17.06 -2.72
CA THR A 148 -28.66 16.73 -2.29
C THR A 148 -28.45 15.23 -2.37
N LYS A 149 -27.52 14.81 -3.19
CA LYS A 149 -27.08 13.41 -3.35
C LYS A 149 -25.72 13.21 -2.68
N SER A 150 -25.34 11.96 -2.48
CA SER A 150 -24.02 11.61 -1.93
C SER A 150 -23.33 10.60 -2.83
N GLU A 151 -22.02 10.74 -2.93
CA GLU A 151 -21.13 9.79 -3.61
C GLU A 151 -19.95 9.43 -2.73
N THR A 152 -19.38 8.25 -2.91
CA THR A 152 -18.12 7.87 -2.28
C THR A 152 -16.98 8.25 -3.21
N THR A 153 -16.15 9.22 -2.79
CA THR A 153 -14.99 9.70 -3.57
C THR A 153 -13.68 9.11 -3.04
N GLY A 154 -12.71 8.89 -3.93
CA GLY A 154 -11.38 8.39 -3.55
C GLY A 154 -11.35 6.92 -3.12
N LYS A 155 -12.40 6.13 -3.42
CA LYS A 155 -12.37 4.68 -3.19
C LYS A 155 -11.39 4.03 -4.17
N GLU A 156 -10.40 3.32 -3.63
CA GLU A 156 -9.39 2.62 -4.43
C GLU A 156 -9.22 1.20 -3.92
N LYS A 157 -9.10 0.24 -4.82
CA LYS A 157 -8.87 -1.16 -4.48
C LYS A 157 -7.66 -1.69 -5.24
N ASN A 158 -6.76 -2.40 -4.52
CA ASN A 158 -5.57 -3.02 -5.09
C ASN A 158 -4.65 -2.04 -5.86
N ARG A 159 -4.56 -0.78 -5.40
CA ARG A 159 -3.69 0.24 -6.02
C ARG A 159 -2.33 0.28 -5.35
N LEU A 160 -1.30 0.53 -6.14
CA LEU A 160 0.08 0.68 -5.67
C LEU A 160 0.25 2.06 -5.03
N SER A 161 0.67 2.07 -3.77
CA SER A 161 0.88 3.28 -2.98
C SER A 161 2.33 3.33 -2.50
N PRO A 162 3.04 4.48 -2.61
CA PRO A 162 4.38 4.61 -2.05
C PRO A 162 4.30 4.54 -0.52
N THR A 163 5.31 3.92 0.07
CA THR A 163 5.53 3.93 1.52
C THR A 163 6.40 5.13 1.92
N ASP A 164 6.50 5.39 3.22
CA ASP A 164 7.41 6.44 3.74
C ASP A 164 8.87 6.16 3.34
N ILE A 165 9.30 4.89 3.38
CA ILE A 165 10.64 4.47 2.92
C ILE A 165 10.79 4.73 1.42
N GLY A 166 9.78 4.37 0.62
CA GLY A 166 9.79 4.61 -0.82
C GLY A 166 9.93 6.10 -1.15
N THR A 167 9.17 6.94 -0.45
CA THR A 167 9.22 8.40 -0.60
C THR A 167 10.60 8.95 -0.21
N LEU A 168 11.16 8.46 0.91
CA LEU A 168 12.48 8.88 1.38
C LEU A 168 13.58 8.51 0.38
N VAL A 169 13.58 7.27 -0.09
CA VAL A 169 14.55 6.80 -1.08
C VAL A 169 14.43 7.57 -2.39
N THR A 170 13.20 7.82 -2.86
CA THR A 170 12.96 8.60 -4.08
C THR A 170 13.49 10.03 -3.94
N ARG A 171 13.26 10.68 -2.79
CA ARG A 171 13.78 12.02 -2.51
C ARG A 171 15.31 12.04 -2.52
N PHE A 172 15.94 11.10 -1.81
CA PHE A 172 17.41 10.98 -1.78
C PHE A 172 18.01 10.79 -3.18
N LEU A 173 17.40 9.91 -3.96
CA LEU A 173 17.85 9.67 -5.34
C LEU A 173 17.62 10.88 -6.23
N HIS A 174 16.53 11.60 -6.06
CA HIS A 174 16.24 12.82 -6.82
C HIS A 174 17.23 13.95 -6.50
N GLU A 175 17.65 14.08 -5.24
CA GLU A 175 18.63 15.07 -4.83
C GLU A 175 20.05 14.79 -5.34
N ASN A 176 20.44 13.50 -5.40
CA ASN A 176 21.83 13.11 -5.67
C ASN A 176 22.06 12.48 -7.06
N PHE A 177 21.00 11.95 -7.70
CA PHE A 177 21.10 11.12 -8.92
C PHE A 177 20.03 11.46 -9.96
N GLN A 178 19.75 12.75 -10.18
CA GLN A 178 18.68 13.21 -11.09
C GLN A 178 18.76 12.60 -12.48
N ASN A 179 19.98 12.49 -13.04
CA ASN A 179 20.19 11.96 -14.40
C ASN A 179 19.70 10.52 -14.58
N ILE A 180 19.73 9.71 -13.50
CA ILE A 180 19.28 8.30 -13.54
C ILE A 180 17.77 8.21 -13.34
N LEU A 181 17.19 9.16 -12.63
CA LEU A 181 15.73 9.22 -12.40
C LEU A 181 14.95 9.83 -13.56
N ASP A 182 15.63 10.42 -14.53
CA ASP A 182 14.97 10.87 -15.75
C ASP A 182 14.37 9.67 -16.49
N TYR A 183 13.09 9.74 -16.81
CA TYR A 183 12.39 8.69 -17.54
C TYR A 183 13.04 8.40 -18.88
N ASN A 184 13.60 9.44 -19.55
CA ASN A 184 14.31 9.28 -20.81
C ASN A 184 15.66 8.53 -20.67
N PHE A 185 16.27 8.53 -19.48
CA PHE A 185 17.52 7.82 -19.24
C PHE A 185 17.38 6.32 -19.51
N THR A 186 16.40 5.66 -18.90
CA THR A 186 16.20 4.22 -19.11
C THR A 186 15.80 3.91 -20.54
N ALA A 187 14.93 4.72 -21.15
CA ALA A 187 14.53 4.56 -22.54
C ALA A 187 15.74 4.70 -23.49
N LYS A 188 16.64 5.66 -23.23
CA LYS A 188 17.88 5.84 -24.00
C LYS A 188 18.83 4.65 -23.86
N VAL A 189 19.05 4.16 -22.64
CA VAL A 189 19.90 3.00 -22.38
C VAL A 189 19.36 1.75 -23.09
N GLU A 190 18.03 1.54 -23.07
CA GLU A 190 17.39 0.44 -23.77
C GLU A 190 17.58 0.54 -25.30
N ALA A 191 17.49 1.76 -25.86
CA ALA A 191 17.79 1.99 -27.28
C ALA A 191 19.26 1.75 -27.59
N GLU A 192 20.19 2.17 -26.73
CA GLU A 192 21.63 1.87 -26.90
C GLU A 192 21.93 0.35 -26.87
N PHE A 193 21.15 -0.43 -26.05
CA PHE A 193 21.27 -1.90 -26.10
C PHE A 193 20.80 -2.49 -27.41
N ASP A 194 19.77 -1.94 -28.05
CA ASP A 194 19.32 -2.37 -29.37
C ASP A 194 20.40 -2.07 -30.43
N GLU A 195 21.06 -0.90 -30.34
CA GLU A 195 22.18 -0.54 -31.20
C GLU A 195 23.41 -1.45 -31.00
N ILE A 196 23.69 -1.86 -29.75
CA ILE A 196 24.74 -2.84 -29.45
C ILE A 196 24.38 -4.21 -30.04
N ALA A 197 23.13 -4.63 -29.94
CA ALA A 197 22.64 -5.88 -30.50
C ALA A 197 22.73 -5.89 -32.04
N ALA A 198 22.52 -4.73 -32.68
CA ALA A 198 22.68 -4.54 -34.11
C ALA A 198 24.18 -4.44 -34.54
N GLY A 199 25.12 -4.34 -33.59
CA GLY A 199 26.55 -4.23 -33.85
C GLY A 199 27.02 -2.80 -34.21
N ASN A 200 26.18 -1.79 -34.06
CA ASN A 200 26.50 -0.41 -34.40
C ASN A 200 27.37 0.28 -33.35
N ILE A 201 27.20 -0.12 -32.05
CA ILE A 201 27.94 0.44 -30.92
C ILE A 201 28.64 -0.68 -30.15
N LYS A 202 29.83 -0.41 -29.62
CA LYS A 202 30.51 -1.32 -28.70
C LYS A 202 30.02 -1.13 -27.27
N TRP A 203 29.60 -2.20 -26.64
CA TRP A 203 29.10 -2.17 -25.25
C TRP A 203 30.11 -1.57 -24.26
N THR A 204 31.43 -1.74 -24.52
CA THR A 204 32.50 -1.19 -23.68
C THR A 204 32.58 0.34 -23.72
N GLU A 205 32.28 0.94 -24.86
CA GLU A 205 32.26 2.40 -25.04
C GLU A 205 31.06 3.00 -24.35
N MET A 206 29.88 2.41 -24.54
CA MET A 206 28.65 2.79 -23.86
C MET A 206 28.81 2.70 -22.33
N LEU A 207 29.31 1.56 -21.81
CA LEU A 207 29.50 1.36 -20.39
C LEU A 207 30.51 2.35 -19.79
N LYS A 208 31.63 2.64 -20.48
CA LYS A 208 32.59 3.64 -20.01
C LYS A 208 31.99 5.05 -19.95
N GLY A 209 31.19 5.40 -20.95
CA GLY A 209 30.50 6.69 -21.00
C GLY A 209 29.50 6.86 -19.84
N PHE A 210 28.83 5.80 -19.43
CA PHE A 210 27.93 5.79 -18.29
C PHE A 210 28.67 5.74 -16.94
N TYR A 211 29.63 4.81 -16.81
CA TYR A 211 30.24 4.50 -15.50
C TYR A 211 31.03 5.67 -14.92
N SER A 212 31.83 6.36 -15.72
CA SER A 212 32.72 7.41 -15.21
C SER A 212 31.97 8.56 -14.52
N PRO A 213 30.96 9.19 -15.12
CA PRO A 213 30.19 10.25 -14.44
C PRO A 213 29.33 9.72 -13.31
N PHE A 214 28.79 8.50 -13.46
CA PHE A 214 27.99 7.87 -12.39
C PHE A 214 28.83 7.58 -11.14
N HIS A 215 30.01 7.00 -11.31
CA HIS A 215 30.92 6.68 -10.19
C HIS A 215 31.38 7.95 -9.47
N ALA A 216 31.71 9.00 -10.20
CA ALA A 216 32.04 10.29 -9.60
C ALA A 216 30.87 10.86 -8.77
N SER A 217 29.62 10.72 -9.24
CA SER A 217 28.44 11.12 -8.47
C SER A 217 28.27 10.27 -7.20
N VAL A 218 28.56 8.97 -7.26
CA VAL A 218 28.50 8.09 -6.09
C VAL A 218 29.57 8.49 -5.04
N GLU A 219 30.81 8.73 -5.47
CA GLU A 219 31.89 9.17 -4.57
C GLU A 219 31.54 10.51 -3.91
N ASN A 220 31.12 11.49 -4.68
CA ASN A 220 30.69 12.79 -4.17
C ASN A 220 29.54 12.67 -3.17
N THR A 221 28.56 11.81 -3.46
CA THR A 221 27.42 11.57 -2.56
C THR A 221 27.86 10.90 -1.26
N LEU A 222 28.79 9.94 -1.31
CA LEU A 222 29.31 9.29 -0.12
C LEU A 222 30.09 10.24 0.80
N GLU A 223 30.80 11.22 0.22
CA GLU A 223 31.59 12.19 0.97
C GLU A 223 30.74 13.35 1.54
N HIS A 224 29.74 13.80 0.80
CA HIS A 224 29.05 15.06 1.11
C HIS A 224 27.57 14.90 1.50
N SER A 225 26.94 13.73 1.27
CA SER A 225 25.53 13.60 1.61
C SER A 225 25.33 13.46 3.12
N SER A 226 24.45 14.29 3.66
CA SER A 226 23.94 14.12 5.01
C SER A 226 22.98 12.95 5.08
N ARG A 227 22.83 12.36 6.26
CA ARG A 227 21.87 11.28 6.49
C ARG A 227 20.44 11.82 6.29
N VAL A 228 19.76 11.35 5.27
CA VAL A 228 18.35 11.72 5.03
C VAL A 228 17.47 10.94 5.99
N THR A 229 16.87 11.63 6.95
CA THR A 229 16.01 11.02 7.98
C THR A 229 14.52 11.16 7.67
N GLY A 230 14.17 11.92 6.62
CA GLY A 230 12.78 12.18 6.24
C GLY A 230 12.00 12.86 7.36
N GLU A 231 12.64 13.80 8.06
CA GLU A 231 12.05 14.50 9.18
C GLU A 231 10.99 15.49 8.71
N ARG A 232 9.86 15.49 9.42
CA ARG A 232 8.80 16.48 9.30
C ARG A 232 8.44 17.01 10.67
N GLU A 233 8.63 18.32 10.88
CA GLU A 233 8.20 19.01 12.09
C GLU A 233 6.67 19.06 12.11
N LEU A 234 6.06 18.56 13.19
CA LEU A 234 4.61 18.55 13.38
C LEU A 234 4.14 19.75 14.21
N GLY A 235 5.01 20.28 15.09
CA GLY A 235 4.71 21.38 15.95
C GLY A 235 5.38 21.25 17.32
N ILE A 236 4.77 21.83 18.35
CA ILE A 236 5.28 21.89 19.71
C ILE A 236 4.35 21.08 20.63
N HIS A 237 4.93 20.27 21.49
CA HIS A 237 4.18 19.49 22.48
C HIS A 237 3.53 20.42 23.53
N PRO A 238 2.19 20.37 23.71
CA PRO A 238 1.45 21.41 24.44
C PRO A 238 1.81 21.50 25.95
N VAL A 239 2.30 20.39 26.53
CA VAL A 239 2.65 20.35 27.96
C VAL A 239 4.12 20.64 28.22
N SER A 240 5.03 20.03 27.40
CA SER A 240 6.48 20.15 27.64
C SER A 240 7.14 21.29 26.87
N GLY A 241 6.46 21.91 25.91
CA GLY A 241 7.04 22.95 25.04
C GLY A 241 8.11 22.46 24.07
N ARG A 242 8.33 21.10 24.00
CA ARG A 242 9.39 20.50 23.19
C ARG A 242 8.91 20.24 21.76
N LYS A 243 9.82 20.25 20.81
CA LYS A 243 9.48 19.96 19.40
C LYS A 243 8.98 18.54 19.20
N VAL A 244 7.98 18.39 18.33
CA VAL A 244 7.44 17.11 17.89
C VAL A 244 7.79 16.92 16.42
N ILE A 245 8.48 15.82 16.11
CA ILE A 245 9.01 15.53 14.78
C ILE A 245 8.61 14.12 14.39
N ALA A 246 8.00 13.95 13.20
CA ALA A 246 7.83 12.64 12.58
C ALA A 246 9.05 12.34 11.72
N ARG A 247 9.64 11.14 11.86
CA ARG A 247 10.86 10.75 11.17
C ARG A 247 10.97 9.26 10.96
N MET A 248 11.86 8.85 10.05
CA MET A 248 12.22 7.44 9.88
C MET A 248 13.27 7.04 10.91
N GLY A 249 12.93 6.09 11.78
CA GLY A 249 13.82 5.49 12.75
C GLY A 249 14.39 4.13 12.31
N ARG A 250 15.20 3.53 13.18
CA ARG A 250 15.81 2.21 12.92
C ARG A 250 14.79 1.08 12.74
N PHE A 251 13.64 1.22 13.37
CA PHE A 251 12.59 0.19 13.41
C PHE A 251 11.34 0.56 12.60
N GLY A 252 11.40 1.65 11.83
CA GLY A 252 10.30 2.15 11.02
C GLY A 252 9.95 3.60 11.31
N PRO A 253 8.86 4.11 10.77
CA PRO A 253 8.40 5.46 11.00
C PRO A 253 8.00 5.67 12.46
N MET A 254 8.42 6.82 13.02
CA MET A 254 8.20 7.17 14.43
C MET A 254 7.97 8.65 14.61
N VAL A 255 7.38 9.01 15.74
CA VAL A 255 7.35 10.37 16.27
C VAL A 255 8.37 10.49 17.39
N GLN A 256 9.08 11.59 17.40
CA GLN A 256 10.03 12.00 18.43
C GLN A 256 9.54 13.28 19.09
N VAL A 257 9.55 13.32 20.41
CA VAL A 257 9.28 14.53 21.21
C VAL A 257 10.57 14.95 21.90
N GLY A 258 11.07 16.12 21.56
CA GLY A 258 12.29 16.70 22.10
C GLY A 258 13.57 16.23 21.42
N ASP A 259 14.65 16.93 21.73
CA ASP A 259 16.01 16.62 21.28
C ASP A 259 16.96 16.72 22.48
N GLU A 260 17.75 15.66 22.73
CA GLU A 260 18.68 15.61 23.86
C GLU A 260 19.75 16.74 23.80
N GLN A 261 20.14 17.14 22.59
CA GLN A 261 21.13 18.20 22.39
C GLN A 261 20.56 19.58 22.67
N VAL A 262 19.27 19.79 22.48
CA VAL A 262 18.60 21.08 22.64
C VAL A 262 17.94 21.19 24.01
N ASP A 263 17.25 20.12 24.44
CA ASP A 263 16.43 20.14 25.65
C ASP A 263 17.17 19.64 26.91
N GLY A 264 18.33 18.99 26.74
CA GLY A 264 19.10 18.39 27.85
C GLY A 264 18.44 17.16 28.47
N GLU A 265 17.28 16.74 27.97
CA GLU A 265 16.53 15.58 28.40
C GLU A 265 16.42 14.56 27.27
N LYS A 266 16.33 13.29 27.61
CA LYS A 266 16.17 12.22 26.62
C LYS A 266 14.87 12.41 25.83
N PRO A 267 14.92 12.31 24.50
CA PRO A 267 13.73 12.38 23.67
C PRO A 267 12.83 11.17 23.92
N ALA A 268 11.51 11.40 23.84
CA ALA A 268 10.53 10.33 23.83
C ALA A 268 10.22 9.91 22.41
N PHE A 269 9.98 8.60 22.20
CA PHE A 269 9.70 8.03 20.89
C PHE A 269 8.43 7.20 20.90
N ALA A 270 7.60 7.33 19.86
CA ALA A 270 6.46 6.48 19.61
C ALA A 270 6.44 6.04 18.13
N SER A 271 6.20 4.74 17.87
CA SER A 271 6.08 4.22 16.51
C SER A 271 4.74 4.60 15.90
N LEU A 272 4.73 4.92 14.60
CA LEU A 272 3.49 5.13 13.86
C LEU A 272 2.72 3.81 13.71
N GLN A 273 1.41 3.92 13.64
CA GLN A 273 0.52 2.79 13.32
C GLN A 273 0.56 2.50 11.81
N LYS A 274 0.07 1.32 11.40
CA LYS A 274 0.11 0.89 9.98
C LYS A 274 -0.67 1.77 9.02
N ASN A 275 -1.71 2.43 9.51
CA ASN A 275 -2.55 3.34 8.74
C ASN A 275 -2.04 4.79 8.73
N GLN A 276 -0.97 5.08 9.47
CA GLN A 276 -0.35 6.39 9.58
C GLN A 276 0.93 6.47 8.76
N SER A 277 1.25 7.66 8.26
CA SER A 277 2.45 7.96 7.47
C SER A 277 3.12 9.23 8.00
N ILE A 278 4.43 9.31 7.90
CA ILE A 278 5.21 10.52 8.23
C ILE A 278 4.65 11.75 7.49
N ASN A 279 4.20 11.55 6.25
CA ASN A 279 3.74 12.65 5.39
C ASN A 279 2.35 13.18 5.75
N THR A 280 1.50 12.39 6.41
CA THR A 280 0.08 12.74 6.65
C THR A 280 -0.28 12.91 8.12
N ILE A 281 0.48 12.32 9.05
CA ILE A 281 0.17 12.39 10.49
C ILE A 281 0.08 13.83 10.98
N THR A 282 -0.94 14.14 11.77
CA THR A 282 -1.11 15.44 12.42
C THR A 282 -0.41 15.49 13.77
N LEU A 283 -0.30 16.70 14.36
CA LEU A 283 0.23 16.85 15.72
C LEU A 283 -0.65 16.12 16.73
N GLU A 284 -1.96 16.28 16.62
CA GLU A 284 -2.95 15.66 17.53
C GLU A 284 -2.83 14.13 17.50
N GLU A 285 -2.84 13.55 16.30
CA GLU A 285 -2.67 12.10 16.12
C GLU A 285 -1.33 11.62 16.66
N SER A 286 -0.27 12.42 16.53
CA SER A 286 1.06 12.07 17.02
C SER A 286 1.12 12.04 18.55
N LEU A 287 0.43 12.97 19.23
CA LEU A 287 0.35 13.01 20.68
C LEU A 287 -0.44 11.83 21.27
N GLU A 288 -1.45 11.35 20.52
CA GLU A 288 -2.20 10.15 20.94
C GLU A 288 -1.28 8.92 21.04
N LEU A 289 -0.27 8.79 20.17
CA LEU A 289 0.67 7.66 20.20
C LEU A 289 1.45 7.54 21.52
N PHE A 290 1.68 8.66 22.20
CA PHE A 290 2.39 8.69 23.49
C PHE A 290 1.50 8.30 24.69
N LYS A 291 0.19 8.09 24.49
CA LYS A 291 -0.67 7.49 25.50
C LYS A 291 -0.39 5.99 25.71
N LEU A 292 0.37 5.36 24.80
CA LEU A 292 0.87 4.00 24.96
C LEU A 292 2.28 4.01 25.61
N PRO A 293 2.62 3.04 26.47
CA PRO A 293 1.81 1.90 26.90
C PRO A 293 0.65 2.29 27.84
N ARG A 294 -0.55 1.78 27.59
CA ARG A 294 -1.73 2.01 28.41
C ARG A 294 -1.94 0.84 29.37
N THR A 295 -1.98 1.11 30.68
CA THR A 295 -2.36 0.11 31.69
C THR A 295 -3.87 -0.05 31.64
N LEU A 296 -4.35 -1.27 31.40
CA LEU A 296 -5.76 -1.61 31.28
C LEU A 296 -6.37 -2.00 32.63
N GLY A 297 -5.57 -2.65 33.47
CA GLY A 297 -5.95 -3.14 34.79
C GLY A 297 -4.89 -4.07 35.35
N THR A 298 -5.20 -4.78 36.41
CA THR A 298 -4.30 -5.74 37.08
C THR A 298 -4.91 -7.13 37.06
N LEU A 299 -4.15 -8.12 36.64
CA LEU A 299 -4.51 -9.55 36.63
C LEU A 299 -3.39 -10.34 37.32
N GLU A 300 -3.72 -11.21 38.29
CA GLU A 300 -2.72 -12.02 39.01
C GLU A 300 -1.59 -11.17 39.61
N GLU A 301 -1.92 -10.03 40.22
CA GLU A 301 -0.98 -9.05 40.80
C GLU A 301 0.00 -8.41 39.78
N GLN A 302 -0.26 -8.56 38.50
CA GLN A 302 0.55 -7.99 37.41
C GLN A 302 -0.27 -7.02 36.56
N ASP A 303 0.38 -5.93 36.15
CA ASP A 303 -0.25 -4.97 35.25
C ASP A 303 -0.47 -5.58 33.86
N VAL A 304 -1.68 -5.44 33.36
CA VAL A 304 -2.02 -5.71 31.94
C VAL A 304 -1.85 -4.41 31.16
N LYS A 305 -0.91 -4.41 30.20
CA LYS A 305 -0.60 -3.22 29.40
C LYS A 305 -0.85 -3.45 27.92
N ALA A 306 -1.53 -2.53 27.26
CA ALA A 306 -1.61 -2.49 25.80
C ALA A 306 -0.50 -1.60 25.24
N ASN A 307 0.16 -2.06 24.18
CA ASN A 307 1.23 -1.32 23.52
C ASN A 307 1.37 -1.72 22.04
N VAL A 308 2.19 -0.97 21.30
CA VAL A 308 2.60 -1.29 19.92
C VAL A 308 4.07 -1.63 19.89
N GLY A 309 4.40 -2.79 19.37
CA GLY A 309 5.78 -3.26 19.25
C GLY A 309 6.18 -3.54 17.80
N ARG A 310 7.41 -4.05 17.63
CA ARG A 310 8.01 -4.38 16.32
C ARG A 310 7.14 -5.29 15.44
N PHE A 311 6.37 -6.17 16.09
CA PHE A 311 5.53 -7.15 15.39
C PHE A 311 4.05 -6.73 15.29
N GLY A 312 3.71 -5.54 15.76
CA GLY A 312 2.37 -4.98 15.81
C GLY A 312 1.85 -4.72 17.21
N PRO A 313 0.57 -4.39 17.37
CA PRO A 313 -0.06 -4.17 18.66
C PRO A 313 -0.12 -5.47 19.49
N TYR A 314 0.07 -5.31 20.80
CA TYR A 314 0.07 -6.43 21.74
C TYR A 314 -0.46 -6.03 23.12
N VAL A 315 -0.95 -7.03 23.85
CA VAL A 315 -1.21 -6.96 25.30
C VAL A 315 -0.05 -7.67 26.01
N GLN A 316 0.43 -7.08 27.10
CA GLN A 316 1.49 -7.63 27.95
C GLN A 316 0.95 -7.92 29.34
N LEU A 317 1.23 -9.12 29.84
CA LEU A 317 1.07 -9.53 31.24
C LEU A 317 2.42 -10.07 31.75
N GLY A 318 3.14 -9.30 32.55
CA GLY A 318 4.48 -9.65 32.99
C GLY A 318 5.43 -9.92 31.81
N LYS A 319 5.83 -11.19 31.63
CA LYS A 319 6.69 -11.64 30.50
C LYS A 319 5.88 -12.21 29.32
N LEU A 320 4.60 -12.34 29.43
CA LEU A 320 3.74 -12.85 28.37
C LEU A 320 3.33 -11.70 27.43
N PHE A 321 3.54 -11.90 26.13
CA PHE A 321 3.13 -10.98 25.08
C PHE A 321 2.10 -11.67 24.18
N VAL A 322 0.96 -11.04 24.00
CA VAL A 322 -0.16 -11.55 23.21
C VAL A 322 -0.50 -10.54 22.12
N SER A 323 -0.40 -10.95 20.85
CA SER A 323 -0.75 -10.08 19.73
C SER A 323 -2.23 -9.72 19.74
N ILE A 324 -2.54 -8.46 19.55
CA ILE A 324 -3.91 -7.97 19.33
C ILE A 324 -4.28 -8.26 17.87
N PRO A 325 -5.48 -8.77 17.57
CA PRO A 325 -5.97 -8.94 16.20
C PRO A 325 -5.89 -7.65 15.37
N LYS A 326 -5.81 -7.79 14.05
CA LYS A 326 -5.63 -6.63 13.15
C LYS A 326 -6.82 -5.68 13.12
N GLU A 327 -7.96 -6.20 13.45
CA GLU A 327 -9.26 -5.52 13.46
C GLU A 327 -9.47 -4.71 14.75
N GLU A 328 -8.62 -4.93 15.77
CA GLU A 328 -8.71 -4.30 17.08
C GLU A 328 -7.60 -3.27 17.30
N ASP A 329 -7.94 -2.14 17.94
CA ASP A 329 -7.00 -1.05 18.21
C ASP A 329 -6.50 -1.10 19.67
N PRO A 330 -5.17 -1.06 19.92
CA PRO A 330 -4.60 -1.03 21.26
C PRO A 330 -5.00 0.21 22.07
N MET A 331 -5.48 1.28 21.41
CA MET A 331 -5.97 2.48 22.07
C MET A 331 -7.35 2.30 22.70
N THR A 332 -8.18 1.43 22.12
CA THR A 332 -9.58 1.25 22.51
C THR A 332 -9.86 -0.09 23.16
N ILE A 333 -8.93 -1.05 23.08
CA ILE A 333 -9.13 -2.39 23.66
C ILE A 333 -9.49 -2.32 25.14
N THR A 334 -10.51 -3.06 25.56
CA THR A 334 -10.96 -3.12 26.95
C THR A 334 -10.15 -4.11 27.77
N PHE A 335 -10.23 -3.99 29.09
CA PHE A 335 -9.54 -4.92 30.00
C PHE A 335 -10.06 -6.34 29.87
N GLU A 336 -11.39 -6.51 29.76
CA GLU A 336 -12.04 -7.80 29.59
C GLU A 336 -11.56 -8.50 28.33
N ARG A 337 -11.48 -7.75 27.22
CA ARG A 337 -10.99 -8.29 25.94
C ARG A 337 -9.52 -8.68 26.01
N ALA A 338 -8.72 -7.90 26.72
CA ALA A 338 -7.30 -8.22 26.93
C ALA A 338 -7.15 -9.53 27.74
N ILE A 339 -7.99 -9.77 28.75
CA ILE A 339 -8.00 -11.03 29.52
C ILE A 339 -8.35 -12.20 28.60
N GLU A 340 -9.41 -12.09 27.80
CA GLU A 340 -9.77 -13.15 26.84
C GLU A 340 -8.60 -13.54 25.92
N LEU A 341 -7.91 -12.55 25.37
CA LEU A 341 -6.75 -12.80 24.51
C LEU A 341 -5.61 -13.50 25.27
N ILE A 342 -5.38 -13.12 26.53
CA ILE A 342 -4.38 -13.75 27.40
C ILE A 342 -4.75 -15.20 27.69
N GLU A 343 -6.02 -15.49 27.99
CA GLU A 343 -6.52 -16.84 28.29
C GLU A 343 -6.44 -17.74 27.06
N ILE A 344 -6.86 -17.24 25.89
CA ILE A 344 -6.70 -17.97 24.62
C ILE A 344 -5.23 -18.32 24.41
N LYS A 345 -4.33 -17.38 24.63
CA LYS A 345 -2.90 -17.61 24.46
C LYS A 345 -2.34 -18.61 25.47
N LYS A 346 -2.74 -18.53 26.75
CA LYS A 346 -2.35 -19.49 27.80
C LYS A 346 -2.83 -20.90 27.43
N THR A 347 -4.07 -21.03 26.94
CA THR A 347 -4.66 -22.30 26.50
C THR A 347 -3.95 -22.86 25.26
N ASP A 348 -3.67 -22.02 24.29
CA ASP A 348 -2.92 -22.41 23.08
C ASP A 348 -1.50 -22.89 23.42
N ASP A 349 -0.82 -22.18 24.34
CA ASP A 349 0.53 -22.55 24.76
C ASP A 349 0.53 -23.83 25.60
N ALA A 350 -0.52 -24.07 26.41
CA ALA A 350 -0.72 -25.34 27.11
C ALA A 350 -1.00 -26.50 26.13
N ASN A 351 -1.86 -26.28 25.13
CA ASN A 351 -2.19 -27.28 24.11
C ASN A 351 -1.02 -27.55 23.14
N LYS A 352 -0.01 -26.71 23.13
CA LYS A 352 1.23 -26.98 22.38
C LYS A 352 2.04 -28.12 22.98
N ILE A 353 1.98 -28.31 24.28
CA ILE A 353 2.76 -29.35 24.98
C ILE A 353 1.96 -30.63 24.94
N ILE A 354 2.44 -31.63 24.18
CA ILE A 354 1.82 -32.97 24.12
C ILE A 354 2.35 -33.80 25.28
N LYS A 355 3.66 -33.80 25.50
CA LYS A 355 4.33 -34.57 26.54
C LYS A 355 5.62 -33.92 27.00
N LEU A 356 5.82 -33.89 28.32
CA LEU A 356 7.08 -33.55 28.98
C LEU A 356 7.68 -34.81 29.56
N PHE A 357 9.00 -34.86 29.70
CA PHE A 357 9.73 -35.94 30.31
C PHE A 357 10.40 -35.42 31.59
N ASP A 358 9.96 -35.92 32.74
CA ASP A 358 10.47 -35.49 34.06
C ASP A 358 11.97 -35.80 34.22
N GLU A 359 12.47 -36.80 33.54
CA GLU A 359 13.87 -37.20 33.54
C GLU A 359 14.79 -36.25 32.77
N ARG A 360 14.22 -35.52 31.80
CA ARG A 360 14.94 -34.55 30.96
C ARG A 360 14.04 -33.40 30.50
N GLU A 361 14.07 -32.31 31.23
CA GLU A 361 13.25 -31.10 30.95
C GLU A 361 13.52 -30.45 29.58
N ASP A 362 14.69 -30.69 28.99
CA ASP A 362 15.07 -30.18 27.68
C ASP A 362 14.43 -30.94 26.52
N VAL A 363 13.79 -32.09 26.78
CA VAL A 363 13.11 -32.93 25.78
C VAL A 363 11.59 -32.73 25.89
N GLN A 364 10.98 -32.25 24.84
CA GLN A 364 9.56 -31.91 24.79
C GLN A 364 8.92 -32.40 23.48
N LEU A 365 7.76 -33.02 23.57
CA LEU A 365 6.89 -33.28 22.42
C LEU A 365 5.88 -32.17 22.32
N LEU A 366 5.91 -31.45 21.19
CA LEU A 366 5.12 -30.24 20.95
C LEU A 366 4.27 -30.39 19.70
N ASN A 367 3.09 -29.75 19.74
CA ASN A 367 2.22 -29.63 18.58
C ASN A 367 2.53 -28.32 17.83
N GLY A 368 2.83 -28.42 16.55
CA GLY A 368 3.19 -27.29 15.70
C GLY A 368 2.24 -27.12 14.51
N LYS A 369 2.38 -26.05 13.77
CA LYS A 369 1.57 -25.72 12.57
C LYS A 369 1.55 -26.82 11.52
N TYR A 370 2.58 -27.67 11.47
CA TYR A 370 2.72 -28.77 10.50
C TYR A 370 2.63 -30.16 11.14
N GLY A 371 2.05 -30.25 12.34
CA GLY A 371 1.91 -31.46 13.14
C GLY A 371 2.87 -31.53 14.32
N ALA A 372 2.81 -32.65 15.04
CA ALA A 372 3.64 -32.88 16.22
C ALA A 372 5.13 -32.98 15.88
N TYR A 373 5.97 -32.45 16.74
CA TYR A 373 7.43 -32.45 16.59
C TYR A 373 8.12 -32.63 17.94
N LEU A 374 9.34 -33.15 17.90
CA LEU A 374 10.18 -33.32 19.07
C LEU A 374 11.13 -32.11 19.17
N LYS A 375 11.19 -31.48 20.33
CA LYS A 375 12.13 -30.43 20.66
C LYS A 375 13.12 -30.92 21.70
N ILE A 376 14.42 -30.75 21.44
CA ILE A 376 15.50 -31.02 22.39
C ILE A 376 16.35 -29.75 22.50
N GLY A 377 16.27 -29.11 23.64
CA GLY A 377 16.93 -27.83 23.87
C GLY A 377 16.50 -26.76 22.86
N LYS A 378 17.39 -26.40 21.92
CA LYS A 378 17.13 -25.40 20.86
C LYS A 378 16.83 -26.01 19.49
N LEU A 379 16.83 -27.33 19.37
CA LEU A 379 16.69 -28.06 18.11
C LEU A 379 15.31 -28.71 17.99
N ASN A 380 14.77 -28.70 16.78
CA ASN A 380 13.49 -29.31 16.46
C ASN A 380 13.69 -30.49 15.48
N TYR A 381 13.08 -31.62 15.79
CA TYR A 381 13.15 -32.86 15.03
C TYR A 381 11.75 -33.28 14.55
N LYS A 382 11.67 -33.77 13.33
CA LYS A 382 10.40 -34.30 12.80
C LYS A 382 10.12 -35.67 13.38
N LEU A 383 8.86 -35.92 13.74
CA LEU A 383 8.43 -37.26 14.11
C LEU A 383 8.12 -38.10 12.86
N PRO A 384 8.37 -39.41 12.89
CA PRO A 384 7.91 -40.32 11.85
C PRO A 384 6.38 -40.26 11.69
N LYS A 385 5.88 -40.45 10.47
CA LYS A 385 4.44 -40.34 10.19
C LYS A 385 3.59 -41.38 10.92
N ASP A 386 4.20 -42.51 11.22
CA ASP A 386 3.54 -43.69 11.82
C ASP A 386 3.72 -43.72 13.36
N ALA A 387 4.35 -42.72 13.96
CA ALA A 387 4.57 -42.69 15.40
C ALA A 387 3.32 -42.20 16.15
N VAL A 388 2.84 -43.00 17.10
CA VAL A 388 1.81 -42.56 18.04
C VAL A 388 2.49 -41.66 19.08
N VAL A 389 2.29 -40.36 18.94
CA VAL A 389 3.06 -39.30 19.65
C VAL A 389 2.95 -39.42 21.17
N ILE A 390 1.79 -39.85 21.69
CA ILE A 390 1.52 -39.99 23.14
C ILE A 390 2.32 -41.15 23.77
N ASP A 391 2.59 -42.21 23.00
CA ASP A 391 3.23 -43.43 23.48
C ASP A 391 4.77 -43.38 23.39
N LEU A 392 5.32 -42.30 22.79
CA LEU A 392 6.77 -42.15 22.68
C LEU A 392 7.45 -42.08 24.04
N THR A 393 8.44 -42.96 24.27
CA THR A 393 9.30 -42.91 25.44
C THR A 393 10.47 -41.96 25.24
N LEU A 394 11.14 -41.55 26.31
CA LEU A 394 12.32 -40.69 26.25
C LEU A 394 13.42 -41.29 25.37
N GLU A 395 13.66 -42.63 25.50
CA GLU A 395 14.65 -43.37 24.71
C GLU A 395 14.33 -43.33 23.22
N ALA A 396 13.05 -43.53 22.87
CA ALA A 396 12.60 -43.44 21.47
C ALA A 396 12.77 -42.02 20.90
N CYS A 397 12.51 -40.99 21.70
CA CYS A 397 12.71 -39.59 21.29
C CYS A 397 14.19 -39.31 21.04
N LEU A 398 15.09 -39.79 21.87
CA LEU A 398 16.53 -39.61 21.69
C LEU A 398 17.03 -40.35 20.45
N ALA A 399 16.57 -41.59 20.21
CA ALA A 399 16.89 -42.37 19.00
C ALA A 399 16.42 -41.67 17.72
N ILE A 400 15.22 -41.03 17.74
CA ILE A 400 14.72 -40.23 16.63
C ILE A 400 15.61 -39.04 16.36
N ALA A 401 16.12 -38.37 17.41
CA ALA A 401 17.02 -37.23 17.26
C ALA A 401 18.38 -37.64 16.70
N GLU A 402 18.94 -38.79 17.13
CA GLU A 402 20.20 -39.31 16.63
C GLU A 402 20.12 -39.77 15.16
N SER A 403 18.97 -40.27 14.72
CA SER A 403 18.76 -40.70 13.34
C SER A 403 18.66 -39.55 12.33
N GLN A 404 18.47 -38.33 12.79
CA GLN A 404 18.30 -37.16 11.91
C GLN A 404 19.56 -36.29 11.88
N PRO A 405 20.06 -35.93 10.67
CA PRO A 405 21.25 -35.09 10.58
C PRO A 405 20.97 -33.72 11.20
N GLN A 406 21.82 -33.31 12.14
CA GLN A 406 21.74 -31.99 12.77
C GLN A 406 21.88 -30.91 11.70
N LYS A 407 20.77 -30.25 11.34
CA LYS A 407 20.83 -28.97 10.65
C LYS A 407 21.25 -27.90 11.67
N THR A 408 22.54 -27.86 11.97
CA THR A 408 23.13 -26.68 12.59
C THR A 408 22.83 -25.52 11.68
N GLY A 409 22.01 -24.59 12.15
CA GLY A 409 21.74 -23.34 11.46
C GLY A 409 23.04 -22.57 11.29
N ALA A 410 23.77 -22.83 10.22
CA ALA A 410 24.90 -22.03 9.81
C ALA A 410 24.37 -20.63 9.59
N LYS A 411 24.62 -19.74 10.56
CA LYS A 411 24.60 -18.28 10.31
C LYS A 411 25.52 -18.07 9.12
N LYS A 412 24.94 -17.78 7.93
CA LYS A 412 25.72 -17.23 6.82
C LYS A 412 26.34 -15.94 7.32
N SER A 413 27.60 -16.04 7.78
CA SER A 413 28.43 -14.87 8.00
C SER A 413 28.62 -14.23 6.64
N PHE A 414 28.01 -13.09 6.40
CA PHE A 414 28.41 -12.20 5.32
C PHE A 414 29.86 -11.79 5.61
N LYS A 415 30.82 -12.48 4.98
CA LYS A 415 32.18 -11.95 4.86
C LYS A 415 32.09 -10.67 4.03
N LYS A 416 32.36 -9.53 4.68
CA LYS A 416 32.75 -8.30 3.99
C LYS A 416 33.94 -8.62 3.07
N LYS A 417 33.75 -8.42 1.78
CA LYS A 417 34.81 -8.10 0.84
C LYS A 417 34.56 -6.70 0.31
#